data_dd016308c6e0f9caa8c6bddbeabf413f
#
_entry.id   dd016308c6e0f9caa8c6bddbeabf413f
#
_cell.length_a   1.000
_cell.length_b   1.000
_cell.length_c   1.000
_cell.angle_alpha   90.00
_cell.angle_beta   90.00
_cell.angle_gamma   90.00
#
_symmetry.space_group_name_H-M   'P 1'
#
loop_
_entity.id
_entity.type
_entity.pdbx_description
1 polymer ?
#
loop_
_entity_poly.entity_id
_entity_poly.type
_entity_poly.pdbx_seq_one_letter_code
_entity_poly.pdbx_strand_id
1 'polypeptide(L)'
;SLALSPHAARVTAAERDAAALAVLRQELDARGIANVTPLCTDVLAYTPPVPFDAMVFCFFGSMEEILAAALRQCRGTVLAVVRDDVCHRFSGAPRAPGRHSFDAACGVLDAHGIPYTAQRAALDFPQPFRTLEDARTFLTLYGGGAPAEDDLRAKLISTGDPDFPWQLPGVRRFGMIAFSTEEGEHI
;
A
#
# COMPACT_ATOMS: atom_id res chain seq x y z
N SER A 1 -4.57 8.48 -2.66
CA SER A 1 -5.28 9.77 -2.52
C SER A 1 -6.04 10.15 -3.77
N LEU A 2 -5.46 10.03 -4.98
CA LEU A 2 -6.18 10.34 -6.24
C LEU A 2 -7.50 9.55 -6.38
N ALA A 3 -7.47 8.23 -6.10
CA ALA A 3 -8.66 7.38 -6.17
C ALA A 3 -9.74 7.73 -5.13
N LEU A 4 -9.39 8.43 -4.06
CA LEU A 4 -10.33 8.84 -3.02
C LEU A 4 -11.00 10.19 -3.34
N SER A 5 -10.40 11.02 -4.20
CA SER A 5 -10.90 12.36 -4.48
C SER A 5 -12.35 12.42 -4.97
N PRO A 6 -12.87 11.47 -5.79
CA PRO A 6 -14.28 11.50 -6.20
C PRO A 6 -15.26 11.12 -5.09
N HIS A 7 -14.79 10.52 -4.01
CA HIS A 7 -15.62 9.92 -2.96
C HIS A 7 -15.58 10.68 -1.63
N ALA A 8 -14.81 11.76 -1.55
CA ALA A 8 -14.67 12.55 -0.33
C ALA A 8 -14.73 14.05 -0.62
N ALA A 9 -15.33 14.83 0.26
CA ALA A 9 -15.35 16.28 0.14
C ALA A 9 -13.93 16.88 0.23
N ARG A 10 -13.08 16.31 1.08
CA ARG A 10 -11.67 16.70 1.26
C ARG A 10 -10.84 15.47 1.56
N VAL A 11 -9.63 15.43 1.02
CA VAL A 11 -8.64 14.37 1.28
C VAL A 11 -7.33 15.03 1.73
N THR A 12 -6.79 14.62 2.86
CA THR A 12 -5.43 14.97 3.29
C THR A 12 -4.50 13.80 2.98
N ALA A 13 -3.50 14.02 2.13
CA ALA A 13 -2.50 13.03 1.77
C ALA A 13 -1.22 13.28 2.57
N ALA A 14 -1.09 12.60 3.72
CA ALA A 14 0.07 12.70 4.60
C ALA A 14 1.21 11.80 4.12
N GLU A 15 2.40 12.35 3.90
CA GLU A 15 3.60 11.64 3.47
C GLU A 15 4.84 12.37 4.00
N ARG A 16 5.88 11.62 4.39
CA ARG A 16 7.15 12.20 4.86
C ARG A 16 8.10 12.52 3.73
N ASP A 17 8.01 11.81 2.62
CA ASP A 17 8.86 12.02 1.46
C ASP A 17 8.35 13.21 0.62
N ALA A 18 9.10 14.30 0.65
CA ALA A 18 8.81 15.49 -0.12
C ALA A 18 8.84 15.25 -1.63
N ALA A 19 9.67 14.30 -2.12
CA ALA A 19 9.74 13.96 -3.54
C ALA A 19 8.46 13.24 -3.99
N ALA A 20 7.94 12.30 -3.19
CA ALA A 20 6.66 11.65 -3.45
C ALA A 20 5.50 12.66 -3.47
N LEU A 21 5.51 13.63 -2.55
CA LEU A 21 4.51 14.71 -2.54
C LEU A 21 4.64 15.66 -3.75
N ALA A 22 5.84 15.89 -4.26
CA ALA A 22 6.03 16.68 -5.47
C ALA A 22 5.37 16.00 -6.69
N VAL A 23 5.55 14.69 -6.84
CA VAL A 23 4.86 13.89 -7.87
C VAL A 23 3.35 13.95 -7.70
N LEU A 24 2.85 13.81 -6.46
CA LEU A 24 1.41 13.93 -6.19
C LEU A 24 0.87 15.31 -6.62
N ARG A 25 1.57 16.40 -6.30
CA ARG A 25 1.14 17.76 -6.71
C ARG A 25 1.05 17.90 -8.22
N GLN A 26 2.06 17.41 -8.95
CA GLN A 26 2.03 17.43 -10.42
C GLN A 26 0.83 16.67 -10.99
N GLU A 27 0.51 15.49 -10.41
CA GLU A 27 -0.65 14.70 -10.84
C GLU A 27 -1.99 15.39 -10.50
N LEU A 28 -2.08 16.06 -9.35
CA LEU A 28 -3.28 16.83 -8.97
C LEU A 28 -3.52 17.99 -9.93
N ASP A 29 -2.46 18.75 -10.26
CA ASP A 29 -2.51 19.87 -11.18
C ASP A 29 -2.89 19.40 -12.60
N ALA A 30 -2.23 18.34 -13.09
CA ALA A 30 -2.50 17.78 -14.42
C ALA A 30 -3.94 17.27 -14.59
N ARG A 31 -4.59 16.82 -13.50
CA ARG A 31 -5.95 16.29 -13.51
C ARG A 31 -7.01 17.30 -13.03
N GLY A 32 -6.62 18.50 -12.64
CA GLY A 32 -7.53 19.51 -12.09
C GLY A 32 -8.20 19.10 -10.78
N ILE A 33 -7.53 18.29 -9.95
CA ILE A 33 -8.07 17.81 -8.67
C ILE A 33 -7.75 18.83 -7.57
N ALA A 34 -8.78 19.47 -7.01
CA ALA A 34 -8.64 20.56 -6.04
C ALA A 34 -8.94 20.16 -4.59
N ASN A 35 -9.56 19.00 -4.36
CA ASN A 35 -10.00 18.57 -3.02
C ASN A 35 -9.00 17.66 -2.30
N VAL A 36 -7.79 17.49 -2.83
CA VAL A 36 -6.69 16.73 -2.19
C VAL A 36 -5.60 17.69 -1.74
N THR A 37 -5.26 17.68 -0.46
CA THR A 37 -4.20 18.49 0.14
C THR A 37 -2.98 17.62 0.47
N PRO A 38 -1.86 17.75 -0.24
CA PRO A 38 -0.61 17.09 0.11
C PRO A 38 0.00 17.71 1.38
N LEU A 39 0.26 16.90 2.39
CA LEU A 39 0.82 17.31 3.68
C LEU A 39 2.14 16.57 3.95
N CYS A 40 3.25 17.32 4.02
CA CYS A 40 4.55 16.77 4.38
C CYS A 40 4.64 16.62 5.89
N THR A 41 4.40 15.42 6.40
CA THR A 41 4.38 15.16 7.85
C THR A 41 4.58 13.69 8.17
N ASP A 42 5.00 13.43 9.40
CA ASP A 42 4.89 12.11 10.00
C ASP A 42 3.49 11.97 10.61
N VAL A 43 2.69 11.05 10.07
CA VAL A 43 1.33 10.79 10.56
C VAL A 43 1.31 10.37 12.02
N LEU A 44 2.38 9.72 12.51
CA LEU A 44 2.47 9.32 13.94
C LEU A 44 2.65 10.50 14.88
N ALA A 45 3.22 11.61 14.41
CA ALA A 45 3.41 12.83 15.18
C ALA A 45 2.35 13.91 14.89
N TYR A 46 1.57 13.74 13.83
CA TYR A 46 0.59 14.73 13.40
C TYR A 46 -0.65 14.74 14.29
N THR A 47 -1.17 15.93 14.52
CA THR A 47 -2.46 16.15 15.19
C THR A 47 -3.30 17.07 14.32
N PRO A 48 -4.37 16.56 13.69
CA PRO A 48 -5.24 17.39 12.88
C PRO A 48 -6.04 18.36 13.77
N PRO A 49 -6.35 19.57 13.28
CA PRO A 49 -7.18 20.53 14.02
C PRO A 49 -8.60 20.04 14.25
N VAL A 50 -9.07 19.16 13.39
CA VAL A 50 -10.37 18.44 13.50
C VAL A 50 -10.10 16.99 13.14
N PRO A 51 -10.56 16.02 13.93
CA PRO A 51 -10.42 14.61 13.60
C PRO A 51 -11.00 14.28 12.21
N PHE A 52 -10.37 13.32 11.53
CA PHE A 52 -10.85 12.84 10.25
C PHE A 52 -12.09 11.96 10.43
N ASP A 53 -13.01 12.00 9.47
CA ASP A 53 -14.16 11.08 9.43
C ASP A 53 -13.75 9.67 8.99
N ALA A 54 -12.68 9.58 8.21
CA ALA A 54 -12.08 8.30 7.83
C ALA A 54 -10.57 8.42 7.60
N MET A 55 -9.84 7.33 7.87
CA MET A 55 -8.41 7.22 7.56
C MET A 55 -8.13 5.97 6.74
N VAL A 56 -7.23 6.09 5.76
CA VAL A 56 -6.77 4.96 4.95
C VAL A 56 -5.26 4.82 5.07
N PHE A 57 -4.81 3.67 5.53
CA PHE A 57 -3.41 3.29 5.61
C PHE A 57 -3.12 2.21 4.57
N CYS A 58 -2.18 2.46 3.68
CA CYS A 58 -1.85 1.54 2.61
C CYS A 58 -0.38 1.11 2.71
N PHE A 59 -0.14 -0.13 3.14
CA PHE A 59 1.19 -0.69 3.39
C PHE A 59 2.03 0.16 4.34
N PHE A 60 1.37 0.76 5.30
CA PHE A 60 1.97 1.62 6.32
C PHE A 60 2.18 0.85 7.61
N GLY A 61 3.33 1.02 8.27
CA GLY A 61 3.61 0.64 9.64
C GLY A 61 3.12 -0.75 10.12
N SER A 62 2.99 -0.88 11.41
CA SER A 62 2.32 -2.00 12.09
C SER A 62 0.89 -1.60 12.50
N MET A 63 0.05 -2.57 12.87
CA MET A 63 -1.32 -2.27 13.30
C MET A 63 -1.33 -1.48 14.61
N GLU A 64 -0.35 -1.67 15.51
CA GLU A 64 -0.20 -0.86 16.73
C GLU A 64 0.06 0.62 16.38
N GLU A 65 0.90 0.90 15.38
CA GLU A 65 1.17 2.25 14.90
C GLU A 65 -0.07 2.87 14.25
N ILE A 66 -0.80 2.07 13.45
CA ILE A 66 -2.07 2.49 12.83
C ILE A 66 -3.10 2.83 13.91
N LEU A 67 -3.28 1.97 14.91
CA LEU A 67 -4.20 2.20 16.03
C LEU A 67 -3.83 3.48 16.80
N ALA A 68 -2.56 3.62 17.15
CA ALA A 68 -2.07 4.80 17.88
C ALA A 68 -2.33 6.11 17.12
N ALA A 69 -2.20 6.10 15.79
CA ALA A 69 -2.53 7.25 14.96
C ALA A 69 -4.05 7.45 14.84
N ALA A 70 -4.79 6.38 14.54
CA ALA A 70 -6.22 6.42 14.28
C ALA A 70 -7.02 6.89 15.51
N LEU A 71 -6.75 6.35 16.71
CA LEU A 71 -7.44 6.73 17.94
C LEU A 71 -7.26 8.23 18.31
N ARG A 72 -6.19 8.87 17.83
CA ARG A 72 -5.98 10.30 18.08
C ARG A 72 -6.54 11.19 16.98
N GLN A 73 -6.65 10.68 15.76
CA GLN A 73 -6.84 11.51 14.57
C GLN A 73 -8.14 11.22 13.82
N CYS A 74 -8.81 10.11 14.11
CA CYS A 74 -10.02 9.67 13.43
C CYS A 74 -11.19 9.54 14.42
N ARG A 75 -12.39 9.83 13.94
CA ARG A 75 -13.66 9.63 14.67
C ARG A 75 -14.65 8.80 13.85
N GLY A 76 -14.18 7.90 13.06
CA GLY A 76 -15.03 7.06 12.20
C GLY A 76 -14.25 5.88 11.65
N THR A 77 -14.38 5.62 10.37
CA THR A 77 -13.85 4.41 9.75
C THR A 77 -12.35 4.48 9.47
N VAL A 78 -11.63 3.43 9.84
CA VAL A 78 -10.24 3.21 9.47
C VAL A 78 -10.15 2.02 8.53
N LEU A 79 -9.50 2.20 7.38
CA LEU A 79 -9.17 1.13 6.44
C LEU A 79 -7.66 0.93 6.41
N ALA A 80 -7.20 -0.25 6.78
CA ALA A 80 -5.80 -0.66 6.67
C ALA A 80 -5.63 -1.69 5.56
N VAL A 81 -4.75 -1.40 4.59
CA VAL A 81 -4.32 -2.34 3.56
C VAL A 81 -2.93 -2.84 3.96
N VAL A 82 -2.82 -4.10 4.31
CA VAL A 82 -1.60 -4.72 4.84
C VAL A 82 -1.11 -5.86 3.96
N ARG A 83 0.16 -6.23 4.08
CA ARG A 83 0.73 -7.32 3.31
C ARG A 83 0.18 -8.68 3.76
N ASP A 84 -0.07 -9.56 2.78
CA ASP A 84 -0.43 -10.96 3.00
C ASP A 84 0.47 -11.90 2.18
N ASP A 85 1.65 -11.43 1.77
CA ASP A 85 2.60 -12.23 1.00
C ASP A 85 3.37 -13.18 1.94
N VAL A 86 3.26 -14.48 1.70
CA VAL A 86 4.01 -15.53 2.39
C VAL A 86 5.40 -15.78 1.77
N CYS A 87 5.61 -15.27 0.55
CA CYS A 87 6.86 -15.37 -0.18
C CYS A 87 7.27 -14.02 -0.75
N HIS A 88 8.56 -13.86 -1.00
CA HIS A 88 9.04 -12.70 -1.73
C HIS A 88 8.55 -12.77 -3.19
N ARG A 89 7.93 -11.70 -3.65
CA ARG A 89 7.18 -11.64 -4.91
C ARG A 89 7.97 -12.09 -6.15
N PHE A 90 9.25 -11.77 -6.20
CA PHE A 90 10.07 -12.01 -7.40
C PHE A 90 11.07 -13.14 -7.25
N SER A 91 11.59 -13.39 -6.04
CA SER A 91 12.51 -14.49 -5.77
C SER A 91 11.81 -15.78 -5.37
N GLY A 92 10.53 -15.71 -4.97
CA GLY A 92 9.81 -16.85 -4.41
C GLY A 92 10.32 -17.30 -3.03
N ALA A 93 11.34 -16.64 -2.49
CA ALA A 93 11.88 -16.98 -1.18
C ALA A 93 10.82 -16.81 -0.09
N PRO A 94 10.69 -17.79 0.84
CA PRO A 94 9.76 -17.67 1.97
C PRO A 94 10.04 -16.40 2.77
N ARG A 95 8.98 -15.74 3.20
CA ARG A 95 9.05 -14.63 4.16
C ARG A 95 8.62 -15.13 5.54
N ALA A 96 9.41 -14.78 6.53
CA ALA A 96 8.96 -14.95 7.91
C ALA A 96 7.73 -14.08 8.18
N PRO A 97 6.71 -14.58 8.89
CA PRO A 97 5.62 -13.77 9.39
C PRO A 97 6.20 -12.59 10.18
N GLY A 98 5.81 -11.38 9.84
CA GLY A 98 6.29 -10.18 10.50
C GLY A 98 5.14 -9.35 11.06
N ARG A 99 5.45 -8.40 11.94
CA ARG A 99 4.48 -7.49 12.58
C ARG A 99 3.62 -6.66 11.59
N HIS A 100 3.96 -6.69 10.31
CA HIS A 100 3.24 -6.00 9.25
C HIS A 100 2.41 -6.96 8.37
N SER A 101 2.23 -8.22 8.81
CA SER A 101 1.41 -9.21 8.08
C SER A 101 -0.07 -9.05 8.42
N PHE A 102 -0.92 -9.58 7.56
CA PHE A 102 -2.37 -9.57 7.77
C PHE A 102 -2.78 -10.25 9.07
N ASP A 103 -2.25 -11.45 9.36
CA ASP A 103 -2.60 -12.19 10.58
C ASP A 103 -2.11 -11.48 11.84
N ALA A 104 -0.91 -10.87 11.79
CA ALA A 104 -0.42 -10.06 12.91
C ALA A 104 -1.31 -8.83 13.15
N ALA A 105 -1.77 -8.19 12.09
CA ALA A 105 -2.65 -7.02 12.18
C ALA A 105 -4.02 -7.39 12.80
N CYS A 106 -4.62 -8.51 12.38
CA CYS A 106 -5.85 -9.02 12.98
C CYS A 106 -5.64 -9.35 14.47
N GLY A 107 -4.54 -10.04 14.81
CA GLY A 107 -4.22 -10.40 16.20
C GLY A 107 -4.06 -9.18 17.12
N VAL A 108 -3.59 -8.05 16.62
CA VAL A 108 -3.53 -6.80 17.40
C VAL A 108 -4.94 -6.28 17.71
N LEU A 109 -5.84 -6.26 16.74
CA LEU A 109 -7.23 -5.81 16.95
C LEU A 109 -7.97 -6.75 17.90
N ASP A 110 -7.79 -8.07 17.76
CA ASP A 110 -8.35 -9.08 18.66
C ASP A 110 -7.87 -8.85 20.10
N ALA A 111 -6.58 -8.61 20.30
CA ALA A 111 -5.99 -8.36 21.62
C ALA A 111 -6.52 -7.08 22.29
N HIS A 112 -6.94 -6.09 21.50
CA HIS A 112 -7.56 -4.85 21.99
C HIS A 112 -9.09 -4.93 22.07
N GLY A 113 -9.70 -6.06 21.66
CA GLY A 113 -11.16 -6.22 21.66
C GLY A 113 -11.86 -5.29 20.66
N ILE A 114 -11.17 -4.84 19.61
CA ILE A 114 -11.72 -3.92 18.60
C ILE A 114 -12.43 -4.74 17.52
N PRO A 115 -13.74 -4.55 17.31
CA PRO A 115 -14.46 -5.20 16.22
C PRO A 115 -13.95 -4.73 14.86
N TYR A 116 -13.77 -5.64 13.91
CA TYR A 116 -13.33 -5.31 12.56
C TYR A 116 -13.95 -6.24 11.51
N THR A 117 -13.93 -5.81 10.27
CA THR A 117 -14.12 -6.67 9.11
C THR A 117 -12.80 -6.85 8.38
N ALA A 118 -12.53 -8.05 7.88
CA ALA A 118 -11.27 -8.33 7.19
C ALA A 118 -11.48 -9.20 5.95
N GLN A 119 -10.74 -8.88 4.89
CA GLN A 119 -10.79 -9.60 3.63
C GLN A 119 -9.39 -9.72 3.03
N ARG A 120 -9.05 -10.93 2.54
CA ARG A 120 -7.86 -11.14 1.72
C ARG A 120 -8.18 -10.92 0.24
N ALA A 121 -7.23 -10.32 -0.47
CA ALA A 121 -7.33 -10.11 -1.90
C ALA A 121 -5.99 -10.36 -2.60
N ALA A 122 -6.06 -10.60 -3.90
CA ALA A 122 -4.89 -10.74 -4.75
C ALA A 122 -5.13 -9.95 -6.04
N LEU A 123 -4.10 -9.22 -6.48
CA LEU A 123 -4.12 -8.49 -7.73
C LEU A 123 -2.95 -8.94 -8.60
N ASP A 124 -3.21 -9.06 -9.90
CA ASP A 124 -2.16 -9.12 -10.88
C ASP A 124 -1.41 -7.79 -10.87
N PHE A 125 -0.13 -7.87 -10.60
CA PHE A 125 0.72 -6.71 -10.46
C PHE A 125 2.07 -6.99 -11.11
N PRO A 126 2.10 -7.09 -12.46
CA PRO A 126 3.31 -7.36 -13.19
C PRO A 126 4.31 -6.21 -13.05
N GLN A 127 5.58 -6.51 -13.28
CA GLN A 127 6.64 -5.51 -13.36
C GLN A 127 6.98 -5.28 -14.82
N PRO A 128 6.65 -4.10 -15.41
CA PRO A 128 7.00 -3.78 -16.78
C PRO A 128 8.45 -3.35 -16.90
N PHE A 129 9.05 -3.60 -18.08
CA PHE A 129 10.41 -3.21 -18.43
C PHE A 129 10.49 -2.67 -19.86
N ARG A 130 11.33 -1.68 -20.05
CA ARG A 130 11.63 -1.11 -21.37
C ARG A 130 12.59 -1.98 -22.16
N THR A 131 13.54 -2.62 -21.46
CA THR A 131 14.58 -3.46 -22.08
C THR A 131 14.77 -4.76 -21.30
N LEU A 132 15.38 -5.77 -21.95
CA LEU A 132 15.81 -7.01 -21.28
C LEU A 132 16.89 -6.73 -20.22
N GLU A 133 17.71 -5.71 -20.42
CA GLU A 133 18.75 -5.33 -19.46
C GLU A 133 18.17 -4.72 -18.20
N ASP A 134 17.09 -3.92 -18.31
CA ASP A 134 16.34 -3.45 -17.14
C ASP A 134 15.76 -4.61 -16.35
N ALA A 135 15.19 -5.60 -17.04
CA ALA A 135 14.67 -6.81 -16.41
C ALA A 135 15.78 -7.64 -15.72
N ARG A 136 16.95 -7.76 -16.35
CA ARG A 136 18.11 -8.43 -15.77
C ARG A 136 18.60 -7.73 -14.51
N THR A 137 18.77 -6.42 -14.57
CA THR A 137 19.16 -5.58 -13.43
C THR A 137 18.17 -5.72 -12.28
N PHE A 138 16.89 -5.64 -12.58
CA PHE A 138 15.82 -5.81 -11.59
C PHE A 138 15.87 -7.19 -10.91
N LEU A 139 15.99 -8.27 -11.70
CA LEU A 139 16.04 -9.62 -11.15
C LEU A 139 17.33 -9.89 -10.37
N THR A 140 18.44 -9.27 -10.76
CA THR A 140 19.69 -9.32 -9.99
C THR A 140 19.49 -8.72 -8.59
N LEU A 141 18.80 -7.59 -8.50
CA LEU A 141 18.57 -6.89 -7.23
C LEU A 141 17.46 -7.54 -6.38
N TYR A 142 16.38 -7.99 -7.02
CA TYR A 142 15.15 -8.38 -6.31
C TYR A 142 14.72 -9.82 -6.56
N GLY A 143 15.30 -10.50 -7.53
CA GLY A 143 14.94 -11.86 -7.95
C GLY A 143 15.75 -12.98 -7.32
N GLY A 144 16.72 -12.64 -6.49
CA GLY A 144 17.60 -13.63 -5.83
C GLY A 144 18.92 -13.88 -6.55
N GLY A 145 19.29 -13.08 -7.54
CA GLY A 145 20.57 -13.12 -8.26
C GLY A 145 20.42 -12.91 -9.77
N ALA A 146 21.56 -12.77 -10.46
CA ALA A 146 21.58 -12.55 -11.90
C ALA A 146 21.09 -13.81 -12.65
N PRO A 147 20.00 -13.73 -13.44
CA PRO A 147 19.51 -14.86 -14.22
C PRO A 147 20.41 -15.12 -15.44
N ALA A 148 20.53 -16.38 -15.86
CA ALA A 148 21.03 -16.71 -17.18
C ALA A 148 20.08 -16.17 -18.27
N GLU A 149 20.57 -16.01 -19.50
CA GLU A 149 19.80 -15.38 -20.60
C GLU A 149 18.49 -16.14 -20.89
N ASP A 150 18.57 -17.47 -20.97
CA ASP A 150 17.40 -18.31 -21.25
C ASP A 150 16.39 -18.27 -20.11
N ASP A 151 16.85 -18.25 -18.85
CA ASP A 151 16.00 -18.11 -17.66
C ASP A 151 15.32 -16.74 -17.60
N LEU A 152 16.03 -15.68 -18.01
CA LEU A 152 15.47 -14.34 -18.10
C LEU A 152 14.30 -14.32 -19.09
N ARG A 153 14.52 -14.83 -20.31
CA ARG A 153 13.49 -14.86 -21.36
C ARG A 153 12.31 -15.73 -20.97
N ALA A 154 12.54 -16.87 -20.34
CA ALA A 154 11.49 -17.76 -19.88
C ALA A 154 10.57 -17.14 -18.79
N LYS A 155 11.09 -16.20 -18.01
CA LYS A 155 10.33 -15.50 -16.96
C LYS A 155 9.52 -14.31 -17.48
N LEU A 156 9.85 -13.79 -18.65
CA LEU A 156 9.23 -12.58 -19.19
C LEU A 156 8.13 -12.90 -20.20
N ILE A 157 7.14 -12.04 -20.25
CA ILE A 157 6.07 -12.05 -21.24
C ILE A 157 6.20 -10.81 -22.11
N SER A 158 6.06 -10.98 -23.43
CA SER A 158 5.92 -9.83 -24.34
C SER A 158 4.55 -9.21 -24.18
N THR A 159 4.50 -7.89 -24.03
CA THR A 159 3.24 -7.14 -23.80
C THR A 159 2.63 -6.62 -25.12
N GLY A 160 3.44 -6.47 -26.16
CA GLY A 160 3.06 -5.72 -27.37
C GLY A 160 3.06 -4.19 -27.20
N ASP A 161 3.31 -3.68 -26.00
CA ASP A 161 3.46 -2.24 -25.73
C ASP A 161 4.85 -1.78 -26.18
N PRO A 162 4.97 -0.76 -27.07
CA PRO A 162 6.26 -0.28 -27.55
C PRO A 162 7.11 0.37 -26.46
N ASP A 163 6.51 0.99 -25.46
CA ASP A 163 7.22 1.64 -24.35
C ASP A 163 7.70 0.63 -23.29
N PHE A 164 6.93 -0.45 -23.09
CA PHE A 164 7.22 -1.50 -22.12
C PHE A 164 7.02 -2.90 -22.74
N PRO A 165 7.87 -3.29 -23.70
CA PRO A 165 7.69 -4.52 -24.47
C PRO A 165 7.81 -5.81 -23.65
N TRP A 166 8.31 -5.73 -22.43
CA TRP A 166 8.51 -6.87 -21.54
C TRP A 166 7.83 -6.66 -20.19
N GLN A 167 7.29 -7.73 -19.63
CA GLN A 167 6.82 -7.73 -18.25
C GLN A 167 7.16 -9.04 -17.53
N LEU A 168 7.51 -8.92 -16.26
CA LEU A 168 7.60 -10.05 -15.34
C LEU A 168 6.24 -10.22 -14.67
N PRO A 169 5.56 -11.37 -14.86
CA PRO A 169 4.32 -11.66 -14.16
C PRO A 169 4.49 -11.60 -12.64
N GLY A 170 3.48 -11.18 -11.95
CA GLY A 170 3.52 -11.16 -10.49
C GLY A 170 2.15 -10.92 -9.91
N VAL A 171 1.89 -11.56 -8.77
CA VAL A 171 0.67 -11.38 -7.99
C VAL A 171 1.04 -10.72 -6.68
N ARG A 172 0.31 -9.70 -6.29
CA ARG A 172 0.43 -9.08 -4.97
C ARG A 172 -0.75 -9.50 -4.12
N ARG A 173 -0.46 -10.16 -3.00
CA ARG A 173 -1.46 -10.53 -1.99
C ARG A 173 -1.48 -9.48 -0.89
N PHE A 174 -2.67 -9.15 -0.43
CA PHE A 174 -2.86 -8.19 0.65
C PHE A 174 -4.17 -8.46 1.39
N GLY A 175 -4.23 -7.98 2.62
CA GLY A 175 -5.45 -7.95 3.40
C GLY A 175 -5.98 -6.53 3.50
N MET A 176 -7.29 -6.39 3.49
CA MET A 176 -8.01 -5.16 3.82
C MET A 176 -8.70 -5.39 5.15
N ILE A 177 -8.48 -4.49 6.10
CA ILE A 177 -9.05 -4.53 7.45
C ILE A 177 -9.74 -3.21 7.70
N ALA A 178 -11.02 -3.24 8.04
CA ALA A 178 -11.78 -2.04 8.37
C ALA A 178 -12.32 -2.14 9.80
N PHE A 179 -12.12 -1.07 10.58
CA PHE A 179 -12.64 -0.93 11.94
C PHE A 179 -13.08 0.51 12.20
N SER A 180 -13.82 0.74 13.29
CA SER A 180 -14.25 2.08 13.73
C SER A 180 -13.44 2.53 14.94
N THR A 181 -13.17 3.84 14.99
CA THR A 181 -12.64 4.52 16.20
C THR A 181 -13.74 5.14 17.05
N GLU A 182 -14.98 5.17 16.57
CA GLU A 182 -16.12 5.54 17.41
C GLU A 182 -16.34 4.46 18.46
N GLU A 183 -16.51 4.86 19.71
CA GLU A 183 -16.99 3.97 20.77
C GLU A 183 -18.35 3.45 20.32
N GLY A 184 -18.41 2.17 19.91
CA GLY A 184 -19.64 1.59 19.42
C GLY A 184 -20.70 1.64 20.50
N GLU A 185 -21.83 2.24 20.20
CA GLU A 185 -23.08 1.82 20.84
C GLU A 185 -23.20 0.33 20.53
N HIS A 186 -22.90 -0.49 21.53
CA HIS A 186 -23.18 -1.92 21.47
C HIS A 186 -24.69 -2.09 21.31
N ILE A 187 -25.12 -2.35 20.09
CA ILE A 187 -26.48 -2.84 19.79
C ILE A 187 -26.52 -4.34 20.06
#